data_de8d92ac624485f21a55e02f87b40367
#
_entry.id   de8d92ac624485f21a55e02f87b40367
#
_cell.length_a   1.000
_cell.length_b   1.000
_cell.length_c   1.000
_cell.angle_alpha   90.00
_cell.angle_beta   90.00
_cell.angle_gamma   90.00
#
_symmetry.space_group_name_H-M   'P 1'
#
loop_
_entity.id
_entity.type
_entity.pdbx_description
1 polymer ?
#
loop_
_entity_poly.entity_id
_entity_poly.type
_entity_poly.pdbx_seq_one_letter_code
_entity_poly.pdbx_strand_id
1 'polypeptide(L)'
;MGMGAALVSAMLLLYGLSNVIGNVISGRTLGSAPYITMIMGPIALVVLYSALFIAETQVVFVISIVIILGVVVGIANTTDQFMVSRSAPDAPDFINGLFLTTTNLGTTIGTSVCGMFISEMGISFSVWGTLPCLILGFVFVLLRMKCVDVGRLK
;
A
#
# COMPACT_ATOMS: atom_id res chain seq x y z
N MET A 1 -23.99 -3.47 -1.34
CA MET A 1 -24.43 -2.97 -0.02
C MET A 1 -24.86 -1.52 -0.16
N GLY A 2 -26.10 -1.15 0.27
CA GLY A 2 -26.56 0.24 0.33
C GLY A 2 -26.00 0.94 1.57
N MET A 3 -24.70 1.13 1.65
CA MET A 3 -24.10 1.90 2.76
C MET A 3 -24.42 3.38 2.56
N GLY A 4 -25.02 4.01 3.60
CA GLY A 4 -25.30 5.44 3.57
C GLY A 4 -24.01 6.28 3.51
N ALA A 5 -24.07 7.47 2.92
CA ALA A 5 -22.92 8.36 2.77
C ALA A 5 -22.19 8.64 4.10
N ALA A 6 -22.92 8.73 5.20
CA ALA A 6 -22.35 8.93 6.53
C ALA A 6 -21.43 7.78 6.97
N LEU A 7 -21.80 6.53 6.68
CA LEU A 7 -20.98 5.37 7.01
C LEU A 7 -19.71 5.34 6.18
N VAL A 8 -19.81 5.64 4.88
CA VAL A 8 -18.64 5.73 3.98
C VAL A 8 -17.67 6.80 4.45
N SER A 9 -18.17 7.98 4.84
CA SER A 9 -17.34 9.07 5.37
C SER A 9 -16.66 8.68 6.69
N ALA A 10 -17.36 7.98 7.57
CA ALA A 10 -16.77 7.47 8.82
C ALA A 10 -15.67 6.43 8.55
N MET A 11 -15.88 5.53 7.58
CA MET A 11 -14.87 4.54 7.18
C MET A 11 -13.61 5.21 6.59
N LEU A 12 -13.76 6.24 5.77
CA LEU A 12 -12.64 7.00 5.22
C LEU A 12 -11.86 7.72 6.33
N LEU A 13 -12.55 8.28 7.32
CA LEU A 13 -11.92 8.90 8.48
C LEU A 13 -11.12 7.86 9.30
N LEU A 14 -11.73 6.73 9.60
CA LEU A 14 -11.08 5.63 10.32
C LEU A 14 -9.86 5.11 9.57
N TYR A 15 -9.96 4.94 8.24
CA TYR A 15 -8.85 4.56 7.38
C TYR A 15 -7.70 5.58 7.46
N GLY A 16 -8.00 6.88 7.38
CA GLY A 16 -7.01 7.94 7.48
C GLY A 16 -6.31 7.98 8.83
N LEU A 17 -7.07 7.86 9.94
CA LEU A 17 -6.49 7.78 11.29
C LEU A 17 -5.61 6.53 11.46
N SER A 18 -6.05 5.39 10.95
CA SER A 18 -5.29 4.15 10.98
C SER A 18 -3.99 4.26 10.18
N ASN A 19 -4.02 4.98 9.05
CA ASN A 19 -2.82 5.25 8.25
C ASN A 19 -1.79 6.08 9.03
N VAL A 20 -2.23 7.09 9.78
CA VAL A 20 -1.34 7.86 10.68
C VAL A 20 -0.70 6.96 11.74
N ILE A 21 -1.47 6.06 12.34
CA ILE A 21 -0.94 5.06 13.30
C ILE A 21 0.13 4.18 12.61
N GLY A 22 -0.14 3.72 11.40
CA GLY A 22 0.81 2.96 10.59
C GLY A 22 2.12 3.69 10.35
N ASN A 23 2.06 4.99 10.02
CA ASN A 23 3.25 5.83 9.84
C ASN A 23 4.09 5.93 11.13
N VAL A 24 3.46 6.08 12.28
CA VAL A 24 4.15 6.13 13.59
C VAL A 24 4.82 4.79 13.91
N ILE A 25 4.13 3.67 13.68
CA ILE A 25 4.69 2.32 13.86
C ILE A 25 5.89 2.11 12.94
N SER A 26 5.77 2.49 11.68
CA SER A 26 6.83 2.37 10.67
C SER A 26 8.09 3.13 11.10
N GLY A 27 7.96 4.32 11.66
CA GLY A 27 9.11 5.09 12.15
C GLY A 27 9.95 4.33 13.19
N ARG A 28 9.32 3.44 13.97
CA ARG A 28 10.02 2.58 14.95
C ARG A 28 10.58 1.31 14.31
N THR A 29 9.84 0.66 13.44
CA THR A 29 10.25 -0.62 12.82
C THR A 29 11.35 -0.46 11.77
N LEU A 30 11.37 0.64 11.04
CA LEU A 30 12.40 0.93 10.03
C LEU A 30 13.78 1.13 10.64
N GLY A 31 13.87 1.58 11.90
CA GLY A 31 15.14 1.68 12.62
C GLY A 31 15.75 0.33 12.96
N SER A 32 14.93 -0.71 13.16
CA SER A 32 15.38 -2.03 13.64
C SER A 32 15.41 -3.10 12.55
N ALA A 33 14.43 -3.12 11.64
CA ALA A 33 14.29 -4.20 10.66
C ALA A 33 13.67 -3.73 9.32
N PRO A 34 14.34 -2.86 8.56
CA PRO A 34 13.78 -2.26 7.35
C PRO A 34 13.42 -3.29 6.26
N TYR A 35 14.25 -4.32 6.08
CA TYR A 35 14.04 -5.35 5.07
C TYR A 35 12.82 -6.23 5.36
N ILE A 36 12.58 -6.55 6.63
CA ILE A 36 11.41 -7.34 7.03
C ILE A 36 10.13 -6.55 6.75
N THR A 37 10.12 -5.26 7.11
CA THR A 37 8.97 -4.37 6.87
C THR A 37 8.66 -4.25 5.38
N MET A 38 9.70 -4.15 4.54
CA MET A 38 9.61 -4.06 3.09
C MET A 38 8.98 -5.32 2.43
N ILE A 39 9.26 -6.51 2.96
CA ILE A 39 8.70 -7.76 2.45
C ILE A 39 7.31 -8.01 3.00
N MET A 40 7.11 -7.78 4.29
CA MET A 40 5.84 -8.05 4.97
C MET A 40 4.71 -7.12 4.51
N GLY A 41 5.03 -5.88 4.14
CA GLY A 41 4.06 -4.90 3.67
C GLY A 41 3.22 -5.40 2.47
N PRO A 42 3.83 -5.71 1.33
CA PRO A 42 3.10 -6.22 0.16
C PRO A 42 2.34 -7.52 0.42
N ILE A 43 2.93 -8.45 1.19
CA ILE A 43 2.28 -9.72 1.56
C ILE A 43 1.02 -9.45 2.38
N ALA A 44 1.11 -8.59 3.39
CA ALA A 44 -0.04 -8.22 4.22
C ALA A 44 -1.13 -7.54 3.39
N LEU A 45 -0.78 -6.69 2.43
CA LEU A 45 -1.74 -6.05 1.53
C LEU A 45 -2.46 -7.08 0.65
N VAL A 46 -1.76 -8.04 0.05
CA VAL A 46 -2.38 -9.11 -0.74
C VAL A 46 -3.37 -9.91 0.10
N VAL A 47 -3.00 -10.29 1.32
CA VAL A 47 -3.88 -11.03 2.25
C VAL A 47 -5.11 -10.21 2.62
N LEU A 48 -4.94 -8.93 2.96
CA LEU A 48 -6.04 -8.05 3.36
C LEU A 48 -7.01 -7.75 2.20
N TYR A 49 -6.51 -7.51 0.99
CA TYR A 49 -7.38 -7.31 -0.18
C TYR A 49 -8.12 -8.60 -0.55
N SER A 50 -7.48 -9.76 -0.43
CA SER A 50 -8.15 -11.05 -0.64
C SER A 50 -9.22 -11.30 0.43
N ALA A 51 -8.94 -10.97 1.69
CA ALA A 51 -9.91 -11.06 2.77
C ALA A 51 -11.09 -10.09 2.57
N LEU A 52 -10.83 -8.88 2.07
CA LEU A 52 -11.87 -7.90 1.75
C LEU A 52 -12.84 -8.43 0.68
N PHE A 53 -12.32 -9.11 -0.34
CA PHE A 53 -13.14 -9.74 -1.37
C PHE A 53 -14.06 -10.82 -0.82
N ILE A 54 -13.56 -11.65 0.11
CA ILE A 54 -14.34 -12.73 0.74
C ILE A 54 -15.38 -12.17 1.73
N ALA A 55 -15.03 -11.11 2.44
CA ALA A 55 -15.84 -10.53 3.52
C ALA A 55 -16.87 -9.48 3.04
N GLU A 56 -17.03 -9.28 1.73
CA GLU A 56 -17.83 -8.18 1.13
C GLU A 56 -19.30 -8.10 1.61
N THR A 57 -19.86 -9.19 2.14
CA THR A 57 -21.24 -9.25 2.58
C THR A 57 -21.46 -8.77 4.02
N GLN A 58 -20.42 -8.71 4.84
CA GLN A 58 -20.53 -8.41 6.28
C GLN A 58 -19.86 -7.06 6.63
N VAL A 59 -20.66 -6.05 6.89
CA VAL A 59 -20.21 -4.67 7.16
C VAL A 59 -19.18 -4.59 8.29
N VAL A 60 -19.36 -5.34 9.38
CA VAL A 60 -18.45 -5.31 10.54
C VAL A 60 -17.05 -5.82 10.15
N PHE A 61 -16.97 -6.91 9.39
CA PHE A 61 -15.70 -7.45 8.90
C PHE A 61 -15.02 -6.47 7.93
N VAL A 62 -15.80 -5.87 7.02
CA VAL A 62 -15.27 -4.86 6.08
C VAL A 62 -14.67 -3.67 6.85
N ILE A 63 -15.34 -3.13 7.85
CA ILE A 63 -14.81 -2.03 8.67
C ILE A 63 -13.51 -2.44 9.36
N SER A 64 -13.46 -3.63 9.95
CA SER A 64 -12.27 -4.14 10.63
C SER A 64 -11.09 -4.28 9.67
N ILE A 65 -11.31 -4.83 8.48
CA ILE A 65 -10.28 -4.98 7.45
C ILE A 65 -9.79 -3.61 6.95
N VAL A 66 -10.69 -2.64 6.76
CA VAL A 66 -10.33 -1.28 6.32
C VAL A 66 -9.45 -0.56 7.35
N ILE A 67 -9.70 -0.74 8.64
CA ILE A 67 -8.86 -0.19 9.70
C ILE A 67 -7.45 -0.81 9.64
N ILE A 68 -7.35 -2.12 9.54
CA ILE A 68 -6.08 -2.84 9.43
C ILE A 68 -5.34 -2.44 8.14
N LEU A 69 -6.07 -2.34 7.02
CA LEU A 69 -5.56 -1.85 5.75
C LEU A 69 -4.94 -0.46 5.88
N GLY A 70 -5.61 0.46 6.57
CA GLY A 70 -5.07 1.79 6.83
C GLY A 70 -3.70 1.74 7.51
N VAL A 71 -3.57 0.93 8.57
CA VAL A 71 -2.28 0.76 9.27
C VAL A 71 -1.21 0.19 8.35
N VAL A 72 -1.51 -0.89 7.62
CA VAL A 72 -0.54 -1.55 6.73
C VAL A 72 -0.12 -0.65 5.58
N VAL A 73 -1.05 0.10 4.98
CA VAL A 73 -0.73 1.09 3.93
C VAL A 73 0.13 2.22 4.48
N GLY A 74 -0.13 2.70 5.70
CA GLY A 74 0.72 3.70 6.36
C GLY A 74 2.16 3.20 6.55
N ILE A 75 2.32 1.95 7.01
CA ILE A 75 3.64 1.32 7.13
C ILE A 75 4.31 1.20 5.75
N ALA A 76 3.60 0.73 4.73
CA ALA A 76 4.14 0.55 3.40
C ALA A 76 4.61 1.89 2.80
N ASN A 77 3.77 2.93 2.81
CA ASN A 77 4.10 4.25 2.27
C ASN A 77 5.36 4.85 2.93
N THR A 78 5.46 4.77 4.27
CA THR A 78 6.64 5.27 4.99
C THR A 78 7.88 4.44 4.67
N THR A 79 7.73 3.13 4.51
CA THR A 79 8.82 2.23 4.13
C THR A 79 9.35 2.55 2.73
N ASP A 80 8.44 2.76 1.77
CA ASP A 80 8.81 3.11 0.40
C ASP A 80 9.53 4.45 0.33
N GLN A 81 9.01 5.48 1.03
CA GLN A 81 9.66 6.78 1.12
C GLN A 81 11.06 6.68 1.75
N PHE A 82 11.20 5.93 2.83
CA PHE A 82 12.50 5.70 3.49
C PHE A 82 13.50 5.02 2.55
N MET A 83 13.07 4.01 1.80
CA MET A 83 13.93 3.28 0.86
C MET A 83 14.36 4.15 -0.31
N VAL A 84 13.46 4.98 -0.83
CA VAL A 84 13.77 5.90 -1.93
C VAL A 84 14.73 6.98 -1.43
N SER A 85 14.50 7.55 -0.24
CA SER A 85 15.37 8.57 0.35
C SER A 85 16.82 8.09 0.57
N ARG A 86 17.01 6.81 0.89
CA ARG A 86 18.34 6.21 1.04
C ARG A 86 19.08 5.95 -0.27
N SER A 87 18.41 6.04 -1.40
CA SER A 87 19.02 5.77 -2.71
C SER A 87 19.90 6.93 -3.22
N ALA A 88 19.63 8.17 -2.80
CA ALA A 88 20.45 9.33 -3.13
C ALA A 88 20.44 10.34 -1.96
N PRO A 89 21.22 10.09 -0.91
CA PRO A 89 21.26 10.92 0.29
C PRO A 89 21.77 12.34 0.01
N ASP A 90 22.55 12.52 -1.07
CA ASP A 90 23.13 13.80 -1.45
C ASP A 90 22.16 14.73 -2.21
N ALA A 91 20.97 14.23 -2.59
CA ALA A 91 19.96 15.00 -3.32
C ALA A 91 18.53 14.80 -2.76
N PRO A 92 18.27 15.17 -1.49
CA PRO A 92 17.02 14.85 -0.81
C PRO A 92 15.79 15.46 -1.48
N ASP A 93 15.87 16.69 -1.98
CA ASP A 93 14.74 17.36 -2.64
C ASP A 93 14.37 16.70 -3.96
N PHE A 94 15.36 16.31 -4.76
CA PHE A 94 15.14 15.58 -6.01
C PHE A 94 14.47 14.22 -5.74
N ILE A 95 14.97 13.47 -4.77
CA ILE A 95 14.44 12.16 -4.39
C ILE A 95 13.00 12.27 -3.88
N ASN A 96 12.69 13.26 -3.07
CA ASN A 96 11.33 13.47 -2.57
C ASN A 96 10.38 13.84 -3.72
N GLY A 97 10.80 14.68 -4.65
CA GLY A 97 10.04 15.00 -5.85
C GLY A 97 9.79 13.78 -6.72
N LEU A 98 10.81 12.93 -6.92
CA LEU A 98 10.68 11.69 -7.67
C LEU A 98 9.70 10.71 -6.98
N PHE A 99 9.79 10.56 -5.67
CA PHE A 99 8.86 9.73 -4.88
C PHE A 99 7.42 10.20 -5.06
N LEU A 100 7.15 11.49 -4.88
CA LEU A 100 5.80 12.06 -5.04
C LEU A 100 5.28 11.88 -6.47
N THR A 101 6.10 12.11 -7.47
CA THR A 101 5.72 11.95 -8.89
C THR A 101 5.38 10.51 -9.21
N THR A 102 6.21 9.55 -8.80
CA THR A 102 5.97 8.12 -9.06
C THR A 102 4.77 7.60 -8.29
N THR A 103 4.54 8.07 -7.06
CA THR A 103 3.37 7.70 -6.26
C THR A 103 2.08 8.21 -6.90
N ASN A 104 2.04 9.46 -7.34
CA ASN A 104 0.88 10.03 -8.02
C ASN A 104 0.60 9.34 -9.37
N LEU A 105 1.65 9.05 -10.14
CA LEU A 105 1.50 8.30 -11.39
C LEU A 105 0.96 6.88 -11.14
N GLY A 106 1.52 6.18 -10.15
CA GLY A 106 1.05 4.86 -9.74
C GLY A 106 -0.41 4.88 -9.27
N THR A 107 -0.80 5.89 -8.50
CA THR A 107 -2.19 6.06 -8.06
C THR A 107 -3.13 6.30 -9.25
N THR A 108 -2.72 7.14 -10.20
CA THR A 108 -3.52 7.41 -11.41
C THR A 108 -3.72 6.16 -12.25
N ILE A 109 -2.65 5.42 -12.52
CA ILE A 109 -2.73 4.16 -13.28
C ILE A 109 -3.56 3.13 -12.51
N GLY A 110 -3.29 2.94 -11.22
CA GLY A 110 -4.01 1.98 -10.39
C GLY A 110 -5.51 2.25 -10.29
N THR A 111 -5.90 3.50 -10.06
CA THR A 111 -7.32 3.89 -10.02
C THR A 111 -8.01 3.74 -11.38
N SER A 112 -7.30 4.00 -12.48
CA SER A 112 -7.83 3.79 -13.83
C SER A 112 -8.08 2.31 -14.11
N VAL A 113 -7.12 1.44 -13.77
CA VAL A 113 -7.27 -0.02 -13.92
C VAL A 113 -8.42 -0.53 -13.06
N CYS A 114 -8.46 -0.17 -11.78
CA CYS A 114 -9.57 -0.57 -10.89
C CYS A 114 -10.92 -0.03 -11.39
N GLY A 115 -10.96 1.19 -11.92
CA GLY A 115 -12.16 1.79 -12.49
C GLY A 115 -12.72 1.00 -13.67
N MET A 116 -11.86 0.46 -14.53
CA MET A 116 -12.27 -0.42 -15.64
C MET A 116 -12.96 -1.70 -15.12
N PHE A 117 -12.37 -2.36 -14.11
CA PHE A 117 -12.99 -3.54 -13.51
C PHE A 117 -14.33 -3.23 -12.84
N ILE A 118 -14.44 -2.08 -12.18
CA ILE A 118 -15.68 -1.64 -11.54
C ILE A 118 -16.79 -1.38 -12.58
N SER A 119 -16.46 -0.76 -13.70
CA SER A 119 -17.44 -0.44 -14.75
C SER A 119 -17.97 -1.67 -15.47
N GLU A 120 -17.12 -2.68 -15.69
CA GLU A 120 -17.49 -3.89 -16.43
C GLU A 120 -18.11 -4.98 -15.55
N MET A 121 -17.60 -5.15 -14.32
CA MET A 121 -17.90 -6.30 -13.49
C MET A 121 -18.52 -5.94 -12.12
N GLY A 122 -18.48 -4.65 -11.73
CA GLY A 122 -19.00 -4.18 -10.44
C GLY A 122 -17.91 -3.95 -9.38
N ILE A 123 -18.32 -3.33 -8.26
CA ILE A 123 -17.42 -2.80 -7.23
C ILE A 123 -16.53 -3.88 -6.59
N SER A 124 -17.06 -5.08 -6.36
CA SER A 124 -16.32 -6.20 -5.76
C SER A 124 -15.11 -6.63 -6.59
N PHE A 125 -15.17 -6.45 -7.90
CA PHE A 125 -14.11 -6.82 -8.81
C PHE A 125 -12.95 -5.82 -8.87
N SER A 126 -13.03 -4.68 -8.18
CA SER A 126 -11.90 -3.74 -8.02
C SER A 126 -10.65 -4.42 -7.42
N VAL A 127 -10.84 -5.45 -6.62
CA VAL A 127 -9.75 -6.27 -6.05
C VAL A 127 -8.95 -6.98 -7.13
N TRP A 128 -9.58 -7.43 -8.21
CA TRP A 128 -8.90 -8.07 -9.35
C TRP A 128 -7.99 -7.11 -10.13
N GLY A 129 -8.29 -5.82 -10.12
CA GLY A 129 -7.39 -4.81 -10.64
C GLY A 129 -6.22 -4.52 -9.71
N THR A 130 -6.44 -4.60 -8.40
CA THR A 130 -5.44 -4.30 -7.38
C THR A 130 -4.39 -5.41 -7.23
N LEU A 131 -4.79 -6.69 -7.21
CA LEU A 131 -3.90 -7.82 -6.97
C LEU A 131 -2.74 -7.94 -7.98
N PRO A 132 -2.95 -7.84 -9.31
CA PRO A 132 -1.85 -7.85 -10.27
C PRO A 132 -0.85 -6.72 -10.06
N CYS A 133 -1.33 -5.52 -9.74
CA CYS A 133 -0.48 -4.36 -9.46
C CYS A 133 0.38 -4.59 -8.20
N LEU A 134 -0.20 -5.18 -7.14
CA LEU A 134 0.52 -5.54 -5.92
C LEU A 134 1.58 -6.63 -6.18
N ILE A 135 1.24 -7.66 -6.94
CA ILE A 135 2.18 -8.74 -7.30
C ILE A 135 3.34 -8.16 -8.11
N LEU A 136 3.05 -7.32 -9.10
CA LEU A 136 4.08 -6.64 -9.89
C LEU A 136 4.99 -5.78 -9.02
N GLY A 137 4.41 -4.97 -8.13
CA GLY A 137 5.15 -4.16 -7.15
C GLY A 137 6.05 -5.03 -6.26
N PHE A 138 5.53 -6.15 -5.77
CA PHE A 138 6.30 -7.09 -4.94
C PHE A 138 7.48 -7.70 -5.70
N VAL A 139 7.31 -8.06 -6.98
CA VAL A 139 8.41 -8.53 -7.84
C VAL A 139 9.50 -7.47 -7.96
N PHE A 140 9.14 -6.19 -8.17
CA PHE A 140 10.14 -5.11 -8.22
C PHE A 140 10.87 -4.91 -6.89
N VAL A 141 10.18 -5.06 -5.75
CA VAL A 141 10.81 -5.05 -4.42
C VAL A 141 11.86 -6.15 -4.30
N LEU A 142 11.53 -7.37 -4.69
CA LEU A 142 12.46 -8.51 -4.65
C LEU A 142 13.67 -8.33 -5.59
N LEU A 143 13.43 -7.82 -6.80
CA LEU A 143 14.51 -7.50 -7.76
C LEU A 143 15.46 -6.44 -7.19
N ARG A 144 14.93 -5.39 -6.59
CA ARG A 144 15.74 -4.36 -5.93
C ARG A 144 16.61 -4.92 -4.82
N MET A 145 16.05 -5.79 -3.97
CA MET A 145 16.82 -6.42 -2.89
C MET A 145 18.01 -7.22 -3.44
N LYS A 146 17.79 -8.03 -4.47
CA LYS A 146 18.89 -8.78 -5.13
C LYS A 146 19.95 -7.84 -5.70
N CYS A 147 19.57 -6.76 -6.38
CA CYS A 147 20.52 -5.81 -6.94
C CYS A 147 21.36 -5.11 -5.87
N VAL A 148 20.77 -4.78 -4.71
CA VAL A 148 21.49 -4.12 -3.61
C VAL A 148 22.45 -5.08 -2.91
N ASP A 149 22.07 -6.34 -2.72
CA ASP A 149 22.94 -7.36 -2.13
C ASP A 149 24.15 -7.67 -3.05
N VAL A 150 23.94 -7.76 -4.34
CA VAL A 150 25.03 -7.94 -5.33
C VAL A 150 25.98 -6.73 -5.34
N GLY A 151 25.47 -5.52 -5.12
CA GLY A 151 26.28 -4.30 -5.04
C GLY A 151 27.15 -4.20 -3.77
N ARG A 152 26.80 -4.89 -2.69
CA ARG A 152 27.58 -4.96 -1.43
C ARG A 152 28.67 -6.02 -1.45
N LEU A 153 28.66 -6.95 -2.41
CA LEU A 153 29.65 -8.01 -2.58
C LEU A 153 30.78 -7.61 -3.55
N LYS A 154 30.73 -6.42 -4.11
CA LYS A 154 31.80 -5.77 -4.88
C LYS A 154 32.38 -4.61 -4.11
#